data_8d98af0d90bed69bc361c98f2ec0b7bd
#
_entry.id   8d98af0d90bed69bc361c98f2ec0b7bd
#
_cell.length_a   1.000
_cell.length_b   1.000
_cell.length_c   1.000
_cell.angle_alpha   90.00
_cell.angle_beta   90.00
_cell.angle_gamma   90.00
#
_symmetry.space_group_name_H-M   'P 1'
#
loop_
_entity.id
_entity.type
_entity.pdbx_description
1 polymer ?
#
loop_
_entity_poly.entity_id
_entity_poly.type
_entity_poly.pdbx_seq_one_letter_code
_entity_poly.pdbx_strand_id
1 'polypeptide(L)'
;MRSYAGRSAQSRPVNLRAVQAPEPFAIPERITLEEVYMRMAEELAKRSTCARNQVGSVIATPDLTQVLGIGYNGNARGLPNACDSTEAGRCGCLHSEQNCLVKAGASTPGKVMFVTVSPCVMCAKMIVNCNVDRVFYRSAYRDSAGLDVLRRAGVAVERYDGFRDLWR
;
A
#
# COMPACT_ATOMS: atom_id res chain seq x y z
N MET A 1 71.39 -52.44 27.38
CA MET A 1 70.20 -51.77 27.97
C MET A 1 70.37 -50.26 27.82
N ARG A 2 69.69 -49.65 26.87
CA ARG A 2 69.68 -48.19 26.67
C ARG A 2 68.33 -47.66 27.14
N SER A 3 68.36 -46.83 28.20
CA SER A 3 67.18 -46.18 28.76
C SER A 3 66.73 -45.00 27.85
N TYR A 4 65.51 -45.04 27.38
CA TYR A 4 64.87 -43.93 26.70
C TYR A 4 64.28 -42.98 27.77
N ALA A 5 64.87 -41.81 27.93
CA ALA A 5 64.24 -40.71 28.70
C ALA A 5 63.17 -40.03 27.90
N GLY A 6 61.94 -40.14 28.37
CA GLY A 6 60.76 -39.46 27.72
C GLY A 6 60.83 -37.94 27.95
N ARG A 7 60.71 -37.17 26.82
CA ARG A 7 60.52 -35.73 26.88
C ARG A 7 59.03 -35.45 27.08
N SER A 8 58.70 -34.86 28.20
CA SER A 8 57.34 -34.32 28.43
C SER A 8 57.09 -33.10 27.50
N ALA A 9 56.12 -33.23 26.60
CA ALA A 9 55.65 -32.12 25.79
C ALA A 9 54.83 -31.21 26.68
N GLN A 10 55.37 -30.04 27.02
CA GLN A 10 54.59 -28.97 27.63
C GLN A 10 53.63 -28.37 26.59
N SER A 11 52.35 -28.62 26.77
CA SER A 11 51.29 -27.98 25.97
C SER A 11 51.21 -26.47 26.29
N ARG A 12 51.48 -25.66 25.29
CA ARG A 12 51.27 -24.20 25.39
C ARG A 12 49.77 -23.93 25.62
N PRO A 13 49.39 -23.04 26.57
CA PRO A 13 48.00 -22.66 26.73
C PRO A 13 47.50 -21.95 25.47
N VAL A 14 46.46 -22.48 24.87
CA VAL A 14 45.74 -21.83 23.77
C VAL A 14 45.01 -20.62 24.36
N ASN A 15 45.45 -19.43 24.01
CA ASN A 15 44.82 -18.19 24.42
C ASN A 15 43.51 -18.04 23.62
N LEU A 16 42.44 -18.59 24.16
CA LEU A 16 41.07 -18.36 23.63
C LEU A 16 40.71 -16.90 23.91
N ARG A 17 41.07 -16.00 22.99
CA ARG A 17 40.44 -14.67 22.96
C ARG A 17 38.94 -14.92 22.91
N ALA A 18 38.21 -14.43 23.91
CA ALA A 18 36.77 -14.44 23.91
C ALA A 18 36.31 -13.78 22.58
N VAL A 19 35.72 -14.57 21.70
CA VAL A 19 35.07 -14.05 20.50
C VAL A 19 33.89 -13.24 21.04
N GLN A 20 33.99 -11.91 20.98
CA GLN A 20 32.87 -11.05 21.29
C GLN A 20 31.70 -11.47 20.41
N ALA A 21 30.57 -11.77 21.06
CA ALA A 21 29.34 -12.02 20.31
C ALA A 21 29.12 -10.82 19.38
N PRO A 22 28.76 -11.07 18.08
CA PRO A 22 28.45 -9.96 17.17
C PRO A 22 27.34 -9.11 17.79
N GLU A 23 27.52 -7.79 17.75
CA GLU A 23 26.49 -6.85 18.15
C GLU A 23 25.17 -7.22 17.47
N PRO A 24 24.03 -7.25 18.19
CA PRO A 24 22.76 -7.61 17.58
C PRO A 24 22.48 -6.65 16.45
N PHE A 25 22.22 -7.18 15.24
CA PHE A 25 21.80 -6.37 14.10
C PHE A 25 20.62 -5.53 14.53
N ALA A 26 20.76 -4.20 14.46
CA ALA A 26 19.64 -3.31 14.65
C ALA A 26 18.57 -3.64 13.59
N ILE A 27 17.42 -4.15 14.02
CA ILE A 27 16.31 -4.42 13.12
C ILE A 27 15.77 -3.06 12.67
N PRO A 28 15.83 -2.70 11.37
CA PRO A 28 15.31 -1.43 10.91
C PRO A 28 13.81 -1.35 11.22
N GLU A 29 13.35 -0.18 11.61
CA GLU A 29 11.94 0.06 11.86
C GLU A 29 11.14 -0.20 10.58
N ARG A 30 10.19 -1.14 10.65
CA ARG A 30 9.37 -1.52 9.50
C ARG A 30 8.36 -0.43 9.19
N ILE A 31 8.17 -0.13 7.90
CA ILE A 31 7.04 0.68 7.44
C ILE A 31 5.73 -0.08 7.67
N THR A 32 4.63 0.63 7.86
CA THR A 32 3.31 0.02 8.04
C THR A 32 2.77 -0.52 6.70
N LEU A 33 1.82 -1.45 6.77
CA LEU A 33 1.14 -1.94 5.55
C LEU A 33 0.29 -0.84 4.91
N GLU A 34 -0.26 0.07 5.70
CA GLU A 34 -0.96 1.26 5.19
C GLU A 34 -0.03 2.12 4.33
N GLU A 35 1.22 2.33 4.77
CA GLU A 35 2.20 3.04 3.98
C GLU A 35 2.54 2.31 2.68
N VAL A 36 2.74 0.99 2.73
CA VAL A 36 3.00 0.17 1.54
C VAL A 36 1.87 0.31 0.54
N TYR A 37 0.62 0.20 0.97
CA TYR A 37 -0.53 0.27 0.07
C TYR A 37 -0.80 1.67 -0.45
N MET A 38 -0.55 2.71 0.33
CA MET A 38 -0.66 4.08 -0.18
C MET A 38 0.43 4.39 -1.22
N ARG A 39 1.68 3.95 -1.00
CA ARG A 39 2.76 4.04 -2.01
C ARG A 39 2.40 3.26 -3.28
N MET A 40 1.83 2.06 -3.13
CA MET A 40 1.34 1.28 -4.28
C MET A 40 0.25 2.02 -5.05
N ALA A 41 -0.69 2.67 -4.35
CA ALA A 41 -1.71 3.48 -5.00
C ALA A 41 -1.10 4.67 -5.77
N GLU A 42 -0.07 5.32 -5.22
CA GLU A 42 0.66 6.40 -5.92
C GLU A 42 1.37 5.91 -7.18
N GLU A 43 2.02 4.74 -7.14
CA GLU A 43 2.64 4.15 -8.33
C GLU A 43 1.58 3.76 -9.38
N LEU A 44 0.44 3.22 -8.95
CA LEU A 44 -0.67 2.91 -9.85
C LEU A 44 -1.26 4.16 -10.51
N ALA A 45 -1.30 5.29 -9.81
CA ALA A 45 -1.77 6.56 -10.37
C ALA A 45 -0.99 6.96 -11.64
N LYS A 46 0.30 6.68 -11.69
CA LYS A 46 1.17 6.95 -12.86
C LYS A 46 0.78 6.14 -14.11
N ARG A 47 -0.04 5.10 -13.96
CA ARG A 47 -0.62 4.33 -15.06
C ARG A 47 -1.84 5.01 -15.69
N SER A 48 -2.38 6.00 -15.03
CA SER A 48 -3.54 6.73 -15.54
C SER A 48 -3.21 7.49 -16.83
N THR A 49 -4.12 7.46 -17.78
CA THR A 49 -4.03 8.21 -19.03
C THR A 49 -4.81 9.52 -18.99
N CYS A 50 -5.40 9.84 -17.84
CA CYS A 50 -6.13 11.08 -17.66
C CYS A 50 -5.16 12.27 -17.59
N ALA A 51 -5.30 13.20 -18.53
CA ALA A 51 -4.44 14.39 -18.59
C ALA A 51 -4.71 15.41 -17.46
N ARG A 52 -5.84 15.25 -16.72
CA ARG A 52 -6.24 16.21 -15.69
C ARG A 52 -5.93 15.77 -14.27
N ASN A 53 -6.15 14.50 -13.96
CA ASN A 53 -5.93 13.97 -12.62
C ASN A 53 -5.61 12.49 -12.68
N GLN A 54 -4.42 12.12 -12.28
CA GLN A 54 -3.97 10.73 -12.21
C GLN A 54 -4.26 10.19 -10.81
N VAL A 55 -5.16 9.21 -10.74
CA VAL A 55 -5.62 8.62 -9.47
C VAL A 55 -5.35 7.12 -9.48
N GLY A 56 -4.81 6.62 -8.38
CA GLY A 56 -4.61 5.19 -8.14
C GLY A 56 -5.30 4.75 -6.87
N SER A 57 -5.69 3.48 -6.81
CA SER A 57 -6.32 2.89 -5.65
C SER A 57 -5.94 1.43 -5.45
N VAL A 58 -5.96 1.01 -4.20
CA VAL A 58 -5.74 -0.38 -3.75
C VAL A 58 -6.85 -0.74 -2.77
N ILE A 59 -7.39 -1.95 -2.86
CA ILE A 59 -8.28 -2.53 -1.85
C ILE A 59 -7.60 -3.75 -1.26
N ALA A 60 -7.56 -3.82 0.06
CA ALA A 60 -7.01 -4.94 0.82
C ALA A 60 -8.06 -5.56 1.75
N THR A 61 -7.74 -6.75 2.26
CA THR A 61 -8.48 -7.41 3.35
C THR A 61 -8.46 -6.57 4.64
N PRO A 62 -9.39 -6.79 5.60
CA PRO A 62 -9.44 -6.03 6.85
C PRO A 62 -8.13 -6.07 7.67
N ASP A 63 -7.43 -7.19 7.62
CA ASP A 63 -6.15 -7.44 8.30
C ASP A 63 -4.93 -6.97 7.47
N LEU A 64 -5.16 -6.40 6.31
CA LEU A 64 -4.14 -5.92 5.37
C LEU A 64 -3.17 -6.99 4.85
N THR A 65 -3.51 -8.28 4.96
CA THR A 65 -2.60 -9.36 4.50
C THR A 65 -2.70 -9.66 3.02
N GLN A 66 -3.81 -9.27 2.36
CA GLN A 66 -4.03 -9.55 0.95
C GLN A 66 -4.56 -8.34 0.20
N VAL A 67 -4.07 -8.13 -1.02
CA VAL A 67 -4.62 -7.17 -1.99
C VAL A 67 -5.74 -7.85 -2.76
N LEU A 68 -6.95 -7.29 -2.69
CA LEU A 68 -8.14 -7.79 -3.37
C LEU A 68 -8.36 -7.14 -4.72
N GLY A 69 -7.88 -5.92 -4.90
CA GLY A 69 -8.00 -5.20 -6.15
C GLY A 69 -7.07 -4.00 -6.24
N ILE A 70 -6.72 -3.66 -7.46
CA ILE A 70 -5.96 -2.45 -7.80
C ILE A 70 -6.68 -1.69 -8.91
N GLY A 71 -6.60 -0.36 -8.89
CA GLY A 71 -7.22 0.50 -9.88
C GLY A 71 -6.41 1.76 -10.17
N TYR A 72 -6.57 2.26 -11.36
CA TYR A 72 -6.21 3.61 -11.78
C TYR A 72 -7.28 4.10 -12.75
N ASN A 73 -7.45 5.41 -12.84
CA ASN A 73 -8.49 5.96 -13.71
C ASN A 73 -8.06 5.90 -15.19
N GLY A 74 -9.00 5.59 -16.06
CA GLY A 74 -8.77 5.44 -17.49
C GLY A 74 -10.00 4.92 -18.21
N ASN A 75 -9.89 4.69 -19.53
CA ASN A 75 -10.98 4.18 -20.33
C ASN A 75 -11.23 2.68 -20.06
N ALA A 76 -12.34 2.15 -20.52
CA ALA A 76 -12.69 0.75 -20.39
C ALA A 76 -11.74 -0.14 -21.20
N ARG A 77 -11.60 -1.41 -20.76
CA ARG A 77 -10.77 -2.40 -21.45
C ARG A 77 -11.19 -2.58 -22.91
N GLY A 78 -10.23 -2.50 -23.81
CA GLY A 78 -10.45 -2.66 -25.24
C GLY A 78 -10.80 -1.35 -25.97
N LEU A 79 -11.06 -0.26 -25.26
CA LEU A 79 -11.22 1.07 -25.85
C LEU A 79 -9.88 1.82 -25.92
N PRO A 80 -9.79 2.89 -26.76
CA PRO A 80 -8.59 3.72 -26.81
C PRO A 80 -8.15 4.20 -25.43
N ASN A 81 -6.86 4.18 -25.19
CA ASN A 81 -6.27 4.60 -23.91
C ASN A 81 -6.19 6.14 -23.81
N ALA A 82 -7.34 6.81 -23.91
CA ALA A 82 -7.52 8.25 -23.91
C ALA A 82 -8.84 8.60 -23.22
N CYS A 83 -9.02 9.87 -22.85
CA CYS A 83 -10.31 10.38 -22.41
C CYS A 83 -11.26 10.52 -23.61
N ASP A 84 -12.56 10.22 -23.43
CA ASP A 84 -13.57 10.37 -24.47
C ASP A 84 -13.84 11.85 -24.77
N SER A 85 -13.58 12.74 -23.83
CA SER A 85 -13.74 14.19 -23.96
C SER A 85 -12.73 14.96 -23.12
N THR A 86 -12.33 16.11 -23.60
CA THR A 86 -11.51 17.08 -22.85
C THR A 86 -12.34 17.96 -21.91
N GLU A 87 -13.67 17.92 -22.02
CA GLU A 87 -14.58 18.72 -21.20
C GLU A 87 -14.55 18.24 -19.72
N ALA A 88 -14.47 19.19 -18.80
CA ALA A 88 -14.42 18.88 -17.37
C ALA A 88 -15.72 18.19 -16.91
N GLY A 89 -15.61 17.03 -16.27
CA GLY A 89 -16.75 16.23 -15.82
C GLY A 89 -17.33 15.28 -16.86
N ARG A 90 -16.87 15.34 -18.12
CA ARG A 90 -17.35 14.48 -19.22
C ARG A 90 -16.25 13.64 -19.86
N CYS A 91 -15.16 13.36 -19.14
CA CYS A 91 -14.04 12.63 -19.72
C CYS A 91 -14.34 11.16 -20.07
N GLY A 92 -15.46 10.58 -19.62
CA GLY A 92 -15.82 9.19 -19.88
C GLY A 92 -14.95 8.15 -19.14
N CYS A 93 -13.86 8.56 -18.52
CA CYS A 93 -12.97 7.64 -17.83
C CYS A 93 -13.65 7.03 -16.60
N LEU A 94 -13.47 5.73 -16.43
CA LEU A 94 -13.76 5.06 -15.16
C LEU A 94 -12.78 5.60 -14.09
N HIS A 95 -13.29 5.86 -12.91
CA HIS A 95 -12.46 6.29 -11.78
C HIS A 95 -11.62 5.13 -11.26
N SER A 96 -10.52 5.43 -10.58
CA SER A 96 -9.63 4.41 -10.02
C SER A 96 -10.36 3.49 -9.05
N GLU A 97 -11.25 4.06 -8.22
CA GLU A 97 -12.07 3.34 -7.26
C GLU A 97 -13.02 2.36 -7.95
N GLN A 98 -13.66 2.77 -9.05
CA GLN A 98 -14.56 1.91 -9.85
C GLN A 98 -13.77 0.71 -10.42
N ASN A 99 -12.63 0.98 -11.06
CA ASN A 99 -11.75 -0.06 -11.59
C ASN A 99 -11.22 -1.01 -10.51
N CYS A 100 -11.01 -0.50 -9.29
CA CYS A 100 -10.56 -1.29 -8.15
C CYS A 100 -11.70 -2.16 -7.59
N LEU A 101 -12.88 -1.57 -7.37
CA LEU A 101 -14.06 -2.24 -6.80
C LEU A 101 -14.56 -3.38 -7.69
N VAL A 102 -14.57 -3.21 -9.01
CA VAL A 102 -14.95 -4.27 -9.96
C VAL A 102 -14.07 -5.51 -9.82
N LYS A 103 -12.79 -5.35 -9.52
CA LYS A 103 -11.85 -6.46 -9.31
C LYS A 103 -11.97 -7.06 -7.91
N ALA A 104 -12.12 -6.23 -6.89
CA ALA A 104 -12.22 -6.69 -5.50
C ALA A 104 -13.57 -7.39 -5.20
N GLY A 105 -14.63 -7.00 -5.92
CA GLY A 105 -15.98 -7.51 -5.67
C GLY A 105 -16.57 -7.07 -4.33
N ALA A 106 -17.81 -7.51 -4.05
CA ALA A 106 -18.55 -7.16 -2.84
C ALA A 106 -18.55 -8.26 -1.77
N SER A 107 -18.02 -9.45 -2.05
CA SER A 107 -18.17 -10.64 -1.18
C SER A 107 -17.42 -10.55 0.14
N THR A 108 -16.28 -9.90 0.16
CA THR A 108 -15.46 -9.77 1.40
C THR A 108 -15.94 -8.56 2.20
N PRO A 109 -16.38 -8.72 3.46
CA PRO A 109 -16.75 -7.61 4.33
C PRO A 109 -15.50 -6.93 4.93
N GLY A 110 -15.66 -5.69 5.39
CA GLY A 110 -14.66 -5.00 6.18
C GLY A 110 -13.41 -4.55 5.40
N LYS A 111 -13.48 -4.52 4.07
CA LYS A 111 -12.34 -4.13 3.22
C LYS A 111 -11.79 -2.75 3.57
N VAL A 112 -10.51 -2.58 3.30
CA VAL A 112 -9.81 -1.30 3.45
C VAL A 112 -9.39 -0.79 2.07
N MET A 113 -9.73 0.46 1.74
CA MET A 113 -9.33 1.11 0.50
C MET A 113 -8.28 2.17 0.75
N PHE A 114 -7.28 2.20 -0.11
CA PHE A 114 -6.26 3.24 -0.21
C PHE A 114 -6.42 3.94 -1.55
N VAL A 115 -6.55 5.25 -1.56
CA VAL A 115 -6.75 6.03 -2.79
C VAL A 115 -5.97 7.33 -2.74
N THR A 116 -5.36 7.72 -3.85
CA THR A 116 -4.51 8.93 -3.89
C THR A 116 -5.31 10.23 -3.78
N VAL A 117 -6.59 10.23 -4.20
CA VAL A 117 -7.49 11.39 -4.11
C VAL A 117 -8.81 10.94 -3.50
N SER A 118 -9.35 11.72 -2.56
CA SER A 118 -10.61 11.35 -1.89
C SER A 118 -11.74 11.10 -2.89
N PRO A 119 -12.62 10.09 -2.63
CA PRO A 119 -13.64 9.66 -3.57
C PRO A 119 -14.70 10.72 -3.84
N CYS A 120 -15.19 10.80 -5.08
CA CYS A 120 -16.39 11.56 -5.39
C CYS A 120 -17.66 10.87 -4.85
N VAL A 121 -18.82 11.56 -4.90
CA VAL A 121 -20.10 11.02 -4.39
C VAL A 121 -20.46 9.67 -4.99
N MET A 122 -20.26 9.46 -6.29
CA MET A 122 -20.59 8.19 -6.95
C MET A 122 -19.67 7.07 -6.49
N CYS A 123 -18.36 7.31 -6.44
CA CYS A 123 -17.41 6.33 -5.92
C CYS A 123 -17.67 6.02 -4.45
N ALA A 124 -18.00 7.02 -3.63
CA ALA A 124 -18.34 6.82 -2.23
C ALA A 124 -19.53 5.87 -2.05
N LYS A 125 -20.59 6.04 -2.82
CA LYS A 125 -21.75 5.13 -2.81
C LYS A 125 -21.38 3.69 -3.23
N MET A 126 -20.52 3.54 -4.24
CA MET A 126 -20.04 2.22 -4.65
C MET A 126 -19.15 1.56 -3.58
N ILE A 127 -18.30 2.34 -2.92
CA ILE A 127 -17.44 1.91 -1.81
C ILE A 127 -18.29 1.31 -0.69
N VAL A 128 -19.35 2.01 -0.26
CA VAL A 128 -20.31 1.54 0.74
C VAL A 128 -20.95 0.21 0.31
N ASN A 129 -21.50 0.15 -0.92
CA ASN A 129 -22.19 -1.03 -1.43
C ASN A 129 -21.26 -2.23 -1.67
N CYS A 130 -19.95 -1.99 -1.72
CA CYS A 130 -18.94 -3.05 -1.83
C CYS A 130 -18.34 -3.48 -0.49
N ASN A 131 -18.96 -3.17 0.65
CA ASN A 131 -18.52 -3.57 1.99
C ASN A 131 -17.08 -3.13 2.31
N VAL A 132 -16.74 -1.89 1.98
CA VAL A 132 -15.49 -1.24 2.41
C VAL A 132 -15.79 -0.44 3.67
N ASP A 133 -15.09 -0.76 4.76
CA ASP A 133 -15.33 -0.16 6.08
C ASP A 133 -14.34 0.97 6.42
N ARG A 134 -13.21 1.01 5.74
CA ARG A 134 -12.18 2.06 5.95
C ARG A 134 -11.64 2.57 4.61
N VAL A 135 -11.47 3.89 4.52
CA VAL A 135 -10.88 4.56 3.37
C VAL A 135 -9.75 5.47 3.83
N PHE A 136 -8.55 5.20 3.36
CA PHE A 136 -7.40 6.11 3.45
C PHE A 136 -7.25 6.87 2.15
N TYR A 137 -7.12 8.20 2.23
CA TYR A 137 -6.87 9.03 1.04
C TYR A 137 -5.67 9.94 1.25
N ARG A 138 -4.92 10.25 0.18
CA ARG A 138 -3.73 11.11 0.25
C ARG A 138 -4.07 12.59 0.13
N SER A 139 -4.83 12.96 -0.88
CA SER A 139 -5.19 14.33 -1.21
C SER A 139 -6.69 14.53 -1.25
N ALA A 140 -7.16 15.68 -0.83
CA ALA A 140 -8.59 16.00 -0.92
C ALA A 140 -9.00 16.26 -2.39
N TYR A 141 -10.13 15.69 -2.77
CA TYR A 141 -10.81 16.08 -4.00
C TYR A 141 -11.44 17.47 -3.84
N ARG A 142 -11.66 18.19 -4.93
CA ARG A 142 -12.25 19.54 -4.92
C ARG A 142 -13.61 19.65 -4.20
N ASP A 143 -14.37 18.54 -4.14
CA ASP A 143 -15.67 18.42 -3.51
C ASP A 143 -15.60 17.36 -2.40
N SER A 144 -15.91 17.74 -1.17
CA SER A 144 -15.89 16.87 0.02
C SER A 144 -17.16 16.00 0.16
N ALA A 145 -18.19 16.20 -0.65
CA ALA A 145 -19.47 15.51 -0.50
C ALA A 145 -19.33 13.96 -0.52
N GLY A 146 -18.33 13.44 -1.23
CA GLY A 146 -18.02 12.00 -1.19
C GLY A 146 -17.56 11.51 0.19
N LEU A 147 -16.74 12.27 0.88
CA LEU A 147 -16.33 11.96 2.26
C LEU A 147 -17.52 11.99 3.24
N ASP A 148 -18.45 12.93 3.04
CA ASP A 148 -19.65 13.03 3.87
C ASP A 148 -20.59 11.83 3.66
N VAL A 149 -20.71 11.34 2.41
CA VAL A 149 -21.44 10.09 2.12
C VAL A 149 -20.82 8.91 2.87
N LEU A 150 -19.50 8.75 2.84
CA LEU A 150 -18.81 7.66 3.52
C LEU A 150 -19.03 7.72 5.04
N ARG A 151 -18.82 8.89 5.66
CA ARG A 151 -19.00 9.08 7.11
C ARG A 151 -20.43 8.79 7.56
N ARG A 152 -21.43 9.28 6.80
CA ARG A 152 -22.85 9.02 7.10
C ARG A 152 -23.22 7.55 6.98
N ALA A 153 -22.53 6.80 6.14
CA ALA A 153 -22.70 5.37 5.98
C ALA A 153 -21.91 4.54 7.02
N GLY A 154 -21.17 5.18 7.94
CA GLY A 154 -20.37 4.50 8.96
C GLY A 154 -19.00 4.04 8.48
N VAL A 155 -18.56 4.43 7.29
CA VAL A 155 -17.22 4.12 6.78
C VAL A 155 -16.21 5.04 7.45
N ALA A 156 -15.16 4.47 8.07
CA ALA A 156 -14.06 5.23 8.64
C ALA A 156 -13.23 5.89 7.52
N VAL A 157 -13.02 7.20 7.63
CA VAL A 157 -12.31 7.97 6.59
C VAL A 157 -11.14 8.71 7.21
N GLU A 158 -9.94 8.46 6.70
CA GLU A 158 -8.71 9.04 7.22
C GLU A 158 -7.84 9.59 6.09
N ARG A 159 -7.26 10.78 6.32
CA ARG A 159 -6.23 11.31 5.45
C ARG A 159 -4.89 10.69 5.83
N TYR A 160 -4.19 10.14 4.86
CA TYR A 160 -2.89 9.54 5.06
C TYR A 160 -1.76 10.55 4.80
N ASP A 161 -1.05 10.92 5.85
CA ASP A 161 0.09 11.86 5.79
C ASP A 161 1.43 11.24 6.25
N GLY A 162 1.45 9.93 6.54
CA GLY A 162 2.51 9.22 7.27
C GLY A 162 3.65 8.64 6.44
N PHE A 163 4.03 9.22 5.28
CA PHE A 163 5.19 8.69 4.53
C PHE A 163 6.51 8.93 5.26
N ARG A 164 7.29 7.85 5.41
CA ARG A 164 8.67 7.92 5.87
C ARG A 164 9.63 8.04 4.69
N ASP A 165 10.73 8.77 4.91
CA ASP A 165 11.84 8.78 3.97
C ASP A 165 12.63 7.46 4.13
N LEU A 166 12.47 6.55 3.16
CA LEU A 166 13.07 5.20 3.21
C LEU A 166 14.51 5.17 2.68
N TRP A 167 15.01 6.27 2.11
CA TRP A 167 16.27 6.28 1.34
C TRP A 167 17.28 7.28 1.88
N ARG A 168 17.37 7.45 3.19
CA ARG A 168 18.47 8.16 3.84
C ARG A 168 19.58 7.22 4.24
#